data_b7087ce71a407a5246ba741d4c7a1450
#
_entry.id   b7087ce71a407a5246ba741d4c7a1450
#
_cell.length_a   1.000
_cell.length_b   1.000
_cell.length_c   1.000
_cell.angle_alpha   90.00
_cell.angle_beta   90.00
_cell.angle_gamma   90.00
#
_symmetry.space_group_name_H-M   'P 1'
#
loop_
_entity.id
_entity.type
_entity.pdbx_description
1 polymer ?
#
loop_
_entity_poly.entity_id
_entity_poly.type
_entity_poly.pdbx_seq_one_letter_code
_entity_poly.pdbx_strand_id
1 'polypeptide(L)'
;MKVRTRTYSGSTSGEVTARETINRQLSRRAAEEGVVLLKNEGVLPVALNEPIAIYGNGIAQIIKGGTGSGDVNSRNVVSMLDGLKDAGYTIVNETSARKYMEDYDRAGKEWGAEVLKRIDSLVAGSTMEFFGVLSKTPKEEVKEIAVVPEDVKQAKAVVYIISRIAGEGRDRFTKAGDYYLTETEEEQIAEIRKYNQNIILIINTGAQIDLTVMQRDTAVKGILYLSQPGCE
;
A
#
# COMPACT_ATOMS: atom_id res chain seq x y z
N MET A 1 7.86 -39.23 32.38
CA MET A 1 8.34 -38.50 31.18
C MET A 1 8.32 -37.01 31.51
N LYS A 2 9.47 -36.33 31.66
CA LYS A 2 9.52 -34.90 31.94
C LYS A 2 9.31 -34.18 30.61
N VAL A 3 8.16 -33.55 30.44
CA VAL A 3 7.91 -32.64 29.32
C VAL A 3 8.83 -31.42 29.50
N ARG A 4 9.83 -31.26 28.63
CA ARG A 4 10.64 -30.04 28.58
C ARG A 4 9.80 -28.98 27.85
N THR A 5 9.17 -28.12 28.62
CA THR A 5 8.60 -26.89 28.08
C THR A 5 9.77 -25.97 27.69
N ARG A 6 9.95 -25.72 26.40
CA ARG A 6 10.81 -24.62 25.94
C ARG A 6 10.00 -23.32 25.97
N THR A 7 10.33 -22.43 26.85
CA THR A 7 9.84 -21.07 26.84
C THR A 7 10.76 -20.24 25.96
N TYR A 8 10.20 -19.62 24.92
CA TYR A 8 10.90 -18.62 24.14
C TYR A 8 10.43 -17.25 24.65
N SER A 9 11.36 -16.47 25.17
CA SER A 9 11.08 -15.05 25.50
C SER A 9 11.29 -14.21 24.24
N GLY A 10 10.26 -13.49 23.82
CA GLY A 10 10.41 -12.43 22.84
C GLY A 10 11.21 -11.28 23.44
N SER A 11 12.04 -10.62 22.64
CA SER A 11 12.68 -9.37 23.05
C SER A 11 11.71 -8.22 22.83
N THR A 12 11.55 -7.37 23.86
CA THR A 12 10.84 -6.08 23.76
C THR A 12 11.80 -4.91 23.62
N SER A 13 13.12 -5.20 23.42
CA SER A 13 14.13 -4.17 23.23
C SER A 13 13.87 -3.33 21.96
N GLY A 14 13.99 -2.02 22.08
CA GLY A 14 14.00 -1.10 20.94
C GLY A 14 15.33 -1.09 20.16
N GLU A 15 16.36 -1.78 20.64
CA GLU A 15 17.67 -1.83 19.99
C GLU A 15 17.63 -2.63 18.69
N VAL A 16 18.24 -2.08 17.64
CA VAL A 16 18.42 -2.78 16.36
C VAL A 16 19.72 -3.59 16.43
N THR A 17 19.58 -4.91 16.32
CA THR A 17 20.74 -5.80 16.34
C THR A 17 21.44 -5.86 14.97
N ALA A 18 22.70 -6.28 14.94
CA ALA A 18 23.41 -6.50 13.68
C ALA A 18 22.69 -7.52 12.77
N ARG A 19 22.06 -8.54 13.37
CA ARG A 19 21.25 -9.52 12.62
C ARG A 19 20.05 -8.86 11.95
N GLU A 20 19.32 -7.97 12.65
CA GLU A 20 18.17 -7.24 12.07
C GLU A 20 18.63 -6.34 10.94
N THR A 21 19.77 -5.66 11.08
CA THR A 21 20.32 -4.84 10.00
C THR A 21 20.64 -5.67 8.75
N ILE A 22 21.27 -6.82 8.89
CA ILE A 22 21.58 -7.71 7.78
C ILE A 22 20.29 -8.26 7.14
N ASN A 23 19.34 -8.69 7.96
CA ASN A 23 18.07 -9.24 7.47
C ASN A 23 17.25 -8.18 6.73
N ARG A 24 17.27 -6.93 7.20
CA ARG A 24 16.61 -5.81 6.51
C ARG A 24 17.20 -5.55 5.12
N GLN A 25 18.53 -5.58 5.00
CA GLN A 25 19.18 -5.47 3.70
C GLN A 25 18.82 -6.62 2.76
N LEU A 26 18.73 -7.84 3.29
CA LEU A 26 18.32 -9.01 2.52
C LEU A 26 16.87 -8.92 2.08
N SER A 27 15.97 -8.50 2.98
CA SER A 27 14.55 -8.28 2.68
C SER A 27 14.37 -7.24 1.57
N ARG A 28 15.08 -6.12 1.66
CA ARG A 28 15.08 -5.10 0.60
C ARG A 28 15.50 -5.66 -0.75
N ARG A 29 16.61 -6.39 -0.82
CA ARG A 29 17.08 -7.01 -2.06
C ARG A 29 16.06 -8.01 -2.61
N ALA A 30 15.45 -8.82 -1.75
CA ALA A 30 14.42 -9.76 -2.17
C ALA A 30 13.19 -9.02 -2.76
N ALA A 31 12.78 -7.90 -2.16
CA ALA A 31 11.71 -7.06 -2.69
C ALA A 31 12.08 -6.45 -4.06
N GLU A 32 13.31 -5.92 -4.19
CA GLU A 32 13.82 -5.36 -5.45
C GLU A 32 13.84 -6.42 -6.58
N GLU A 33 14.29 -7.64 -6.28
CA GLU A 33 14.33 -8.76 -7.23
C GLU A 33 12.94 -9.34 -7.53
N GLY A 34 11.97 -9.13 -6.63
CA GLY A 34 10.59 -9.60 -6.77
C GLY A 34 9.69 -8.69 -7.61
N VAL A 35 10.10 -7.46 -7.93
CA VAL A 35 9.32 -6.54 -8.75
C VAL A 35 9.30 -7.01 -10.20
N VAL A 36 8.10 -7.07 -10.79
CA VAL A 36 7.92 -7.46 -12.18
C VAL A 36 7.59 -6.23 -13.04
N LEU A 37 8.40 -5.99 -14.06
CA LEU A 37 8.15 -4.96 -15.07
C LEU A 37 7.21 -5.51 -16.14
N LEU A 38 5.93 -5.10 -16.10
CA LEU A 38 4.90 -5.57 -17.04
C LEU A 38 4.84 -4.72 -18.31
N LYS A 39 5.16 -3.42 -18.21
CA LYS A 39 5.19 -2.49 -19.35
C LYS A 39 6.23 -1.41 -19.13
N ASN A 40 7.01 -1.09 -20.19
CA ASN A 40 7.88 0.09 -20.23
C ASN A 40 8.01 0.60 -21.66
N GLU A 41 7.37 1.71 -21.94
CA GLU A 41 7.46 2.42 -23.22
C GLU A 41 8.44 3.62 -23.11
N GLY A 42 9.58 3.39 -22.46
CA GLY A 42 10.66 4.37 -22.34
C GLY A 42 10.46 5.41 -21.22
N VAL A 43 9.46 5.24 -20.33
CA VAL A 43 9.25 6.14 -19.19
C VAL A 43 10.14 5.78 -17.99
N LEU A 44 10.56 4.54 -17.88
CA LEU A 44 11.42 4.06 -16.81
C LEU A 44 12.85 3.80 -17.34
N PRO A 45 13.88 4.15 -16.55
CA PRO A 45 13.83 4.84 -15.27
C PRO A 45 13.53 6.33 -15.43
N VAL A 46 12.77 6.92 -14.49
CA VAL A 46 12.63 8.37 -14.37
C VAL A 46 13.92 8.92 -13.74
N ALA A 47 14.47 9.98 -14.32
CA ALA A 47 15.69 10.58 -13.77
C ALA A 47 15.40 11.31 -12.45
N LEU A 48 16.30 11.21 -11.47
CA LEU A 48 16.11 11.76 -10.11
C LEU A 48 15.94 13.29 -10.08
N ASN A 49 16.48 13.99 -11.07
CA ASN A 49 16.34 15.44 -11.20
C ASN A 49 15.01 15.87 -11.84
N GLU A 50 14.18 14.93 -12.25
CA GLU A 50 12.87 15.21 -12.83
C GLU A 50 11.78 15.03 -11.77
N PRO A 51 10.86 16.02 -11.59
CA PRO A 51 9.81 15.95 -10.61
C PRO A 51 8.75 14.93 -11.02
N ILE A 52 8.15 14.26 -10.03
CA ILE A 52 7.03 13.34 -10.22
C ILE A 52 5.83 13.75 -9.36
N ALA A 53 4.63 13.36 -9.77
CA ALA A 53 3.43 13.43 -8.93
C ALA A 53 3.00 12.01 -8.55
N ILE A 54 2.37 11.85 -7.39
CA ILE A 54 1.90 10.54 -6.90
C ILE A 54 0.41 10.59 -6.59
N TYR A 55 -0.32 9.57 -7.01
CA TYR A 55 -1.78 9.43 -6.81
C TYR A 55 -2.14 7.97 -6.49
N GLY A 56 -3.40 7.74 -6.15
CA GLY A 56 -3.97 6.43 -5.88
C GLY A 56 -3.91 6.01 -4.40
N ASN A 57 -4.69 5.01 -4.07
CA ASN A 57 -4.89 4.56 -2.69
C ASN A 57 -3.61 4.00 -2.05
N GLY A 58 -2.69 3.48 -2.84
CA GLY A 58 -1.44 2.89 -2.36
C GLY A 58 -0.45 3.87 -1.74
N ILE A 59 -0.70 5.20 -1.82
CA ILE A 59 0.10 6.20 -1.09
C ILE A 59 -0.02 5.97 0.42
N ALA A 60 -1.24 5.75 0.92
CA ALA A 60 -1.52 5.54 2.34
C ALA A 60 -1.65 4.05 2.71
N GLN A 61 -1.90 3.18 1.75
CA GLN A 61 -2.21 1.76 1.95
C GLN A 61 -1.15 0.86 1.35
N ILE A 62 0.06 0.86 1.90
CA ILE A 62 1.04 -0.13 1.44
C ILE A 62 0.68 -1.52 1.96
N ILE A 63 0.53 -2.47 1.04
CA ILE A 63 0.24 -3.87 1.37
C ILE A 63 1.57 -4.62 1.41
N LYS A 64 2.10 -4.80 2.60
CA LYS A 64 3.36 -5.50 2.85
C LYS A 64 3.23 -7.02 2.90
N GLY A 65 2.06 -7.52 3.29
CA GLY A 65 1.77 -8.95 3.45
C GLY A 65 0.27 -9.21 3.51
N GLY A 66 -0.11 -10.46 3.79
CA GLY A 66 -1.51 -10.87 3.94
C GLY A 66 -2.17 -10.35 5.21
N THR A 67 -3.44 -10.70 5.37
CA THR A 67 -4.24 -10.43 6.58
C THR A 67 -4.13 -11.59 7.59
N GLY A 68 -4.75 -11.44 8.74
CA GLY A 68 -4.76 -12.46 9.77
C GLY A 68 -3.37 -12.75 10.33
N SER A 69 -2.96 -14.00 10.37
CA SER A 69 -1.62 -14.40 10.83
C SER A 69 -0.47 -13.89 9.95
N GLY A 70 -0.76 -13.46 8.73
CA GLY A 70 0.19 -12.83 7.82
C GLY A 70 0.39 -11.33 8.05
N ASP A 71 -0.42 -10.70 8.90
CA ASP A 71 -0.28 -9.28 9.25
C ASP A 71 0.71 -9.10 10.40
N VAL A 72 1.98 -8.97 10.04
CA VAL A 72 3.07 -8.84 11.00
C VAL A 72 3.21 -7.39 11.47
N ASN A 73 3.35 -7.18 12.78
CA ASN A 73 3.72 -5.89 13.36
C ASN A 73 5.17 -5.58 13.00
N SER A 74 5.36 -4.71 12.03
CA SER A 74 6.68 -4.25 11.62
C SER A 74 7.14 -3.10 12.50
N ARG A 75 8.43 -3.08 12.85
CA ARG A 75 9.03 -1.97 13.60
C ARG A 75 9.02 -0.68 12.79
N ASN A 76 9.27 -0.78 11.50
CA ASN A 76 9.22 0.31 10.54
C ASN A 76 8.43 -0.13 9.30
N VAL A 77 7.67 0.79 8.75
CA VAL A 77 7.00 0.62 7.46
C VAL A 77 7.37 1.84 6.62
N VAL A 78 8.05 1.60 5.50
CA VAL A 78 8.38 2.67 4.55
C VAL A 78 7.18 2.88 3.64
N SER A 79 6.64 4.10 3.61
CA SER A 79 5.57 4.46 2.68
C SER A 79 6.11 4.62 1.26
N MET A 80 5.23 4.57 0.24
CA MET A 80 5.61 4.87 -1.14
C MET A 80 6.17 6.29 -1.27
N LEU A 81 5.58 7.25 -0.59
CA LEU A 81 6.06 8.64 -0.58
C LEU A 81 7.48 8.73 -0.01
N ASP A 82 7.69 8.14 1.17
CA ASP A 82 9.00 8.23 1.84
C ASP A 82 10.07 7.44 1.06
N GLY A 83 9.74 6.27 0.53
CA GLY A 83 10.65 5.47 -0.29
C GLY A 83 11.08 6.20 -1.58
N LEU A 84 10.17 6.90 -2.25
CA LEU A 84 10.51 7.71 -3.43
C LEU A 84 11.37 8.93 -3.04
N LYS A 85 11.09 9.57 -1.92
CA LYS A 85 11.91 10.69 -1.41
C LYS A 85 13.31 10.24 -0.97
N ASP A 86 13.40 9.13 -0.28
CA ASP A 86 14.69 8.53 0.14
C ASP A 86 15.53 8.12 -1.08
N ALA A 87 14.88 7.73 -2.17
CA ALA A 87 15.54 7.50 -3.45
C ALA A 87 15.98 8.79 -4.17
N GLY A 88 15.58 9.97 -3.70
CA GLY A 88 15.99 11.28 -4.22
C GLY A 88 15.02 11.94 -5.19
N TYR A 89 13.79 11.42 -5.33
CA TYR A 89 12.76 12.07 -6.16
C TYR A 89 12.16 13.31 -5.51
N THR A 90 11.85 14.30 -6.32
CA THR A 90 11.03 15.46 -5.93
C THR A 90 9.57 15.17 -6.24
N ILE A 91 8.71 15.23 -5.20
CA ILE A 91 7.28 14.98 -5.32
C ILE A 91 6.53 16.32 -5.35
N VAL A 92 5.89 16.66 -6.47
CA VAL A 92 5.24 17.96 -6.65
C VAL A 92 4.00 18.13 -5.77
N ASN A 93 3.27 17.07 -5.50
CA ASN A 93 2.07 17.06 -4.67
C ASN A 93 2.30 16.46 -3.26
N GLU A 94 3.52 16.58 -2.71
CA GLU A 94 3.90 15.99 -1.43
C GLU A 94 2.95 16.37 -0.28
N THR A 95 2.56 17.65 -0.20
CA THR A 95 1.68 18.15 0.87
C THR A 95 0.32 17.42 0.87
N SER A 96 -0.29 17.26 -0.30
CA SER A 96 -1.55 16.54 -0.44
C SER A 96 -1.40 15.05 -0.12
N ALA A 97 -0.28 14.45 -0.56
CA ALA A 97 0.03 13.04 -0.27
C ALA A 97 0.19 12.80 1.25
N ARG A 98 0.94 13.65 1.94
CA ARG A 98 1.11 13.55 3.40
C ARG A 98 -0.21 13.72 4.14
N LYS A 99 -1.01 14.72 3.76
CA LYS A 99 -2.33 14.91 4.35
C LYS A 99 -3.21 13.67 4.20
N TYR A 100 -3.22 13.06 3.04
CA TYR A 100 -3.99 11.82 2.81
C TYR A 100 -3.51 10.68 3.70
N MET A 101 -2.19 10.52 3.86
CA MET A 101 -1.62 9.52 4.78
C MET A 101 -2.02 9.77 6.23
N GLU A 102 -1.98 11.03 6.68
CA GLU A 102 -2.37 11.43 8.04
C GLU A 102 -3.87 11.17 8.29
N ASP A 103 -4.73 11.54 7.35
CA ASP A 103 -6.18 11.30 7.43
C ASP A 103 -6.48 9.79 7.47
N TYR A 104 -5.77 8.99 6.67
CA TYR A 104 -5.92 7.53 6.65
C TYR A 104 -5.47 6.88 7.97
N ASP A 105 -4.34 7.32 8.51
CA ASP A 105 -3.81 6.83 9.79
C ASP A 105 -4.74 7.22 10.96
N ARG A 106 -5.27 8.45 10.96
CA ARG A 106 -6.27 8.91 11.92
C ARG A 106 -7.52 8.03 11.89
N ALA A 107 -8.12 7.83 10.72
CA ALA A 107 -9.29 6.97 10.55
C ALA A 107 -9.03 5.52 11.00
N GLY A 108 -7.82 5.01 10.77
CA GLY A 108 -7.39 3.70 11.24
C GLY A 108 -7.33 3.61 12.77
N LYS A 109 -6.75 4.61 13.42
CA LYS A 109 -6.65 4.69 14.90
C LYS A 109 -8.01 4.82 15.55
N GLU A 110 -8.89 5.68 15.01
CA GLU A 110 -10.27 5.85 15.50
C GLU A 110 -11.07 4.57 15.35
N TRP A 111 -10.97 3.88 14.21
CA TRP A 111 -11.59 2.57 14.03
C TRP A 111 -11.07 1.54 15.05
N GLY A 112 -9.75 1.48 15.24
CA GLY A 112 -9.14 0.56 16.21
C GLY A 112 -9.62 0.81 17.64
N ALA A 113 -9.71 2.07 18.05
CA ALA A 113 -10.22 2.46 19.37
C ALA A 113 -11.72 2.05 19.55
N GLU A 114 -12.55 2.26 18.53
CA GLU A 114 -13.96 1.83 18.57
C GLU A 114 -14.10 0.30 18.59
N VAL A 115 -13.27 -0.43 17.84
CA VAL A 115 -13.21 -1.90 17.91
C VAL A 115 -12.88 -2.37 19.33
N LEU A 116 -11.82 -1.83 19.93
CA LEU A 116 -11.43 -2.19 21.31
C LEU A 116 -12.55 -1.91 22.29
N LYS A 117 -13.17 -0.74 22.24
CA LYS A 117 -14.31 -0.38 23.09
C LYS A 117 -15.48 -1.38 22.96
N ARG A 118 -15.79 -1.82 21.75
CA ARG A 118 -16.85 -2.82 21.52
C ARG A 118 -16.46 -4.19 22.03
N ILE A 119 -15.20 -4.59 21.87
CA ILE A 119 -14.67 -5.86 22.41
C ILE A 119 -14.74 -5.85 23.93
N ASP A 120 -14.31 -4.77 24.58
CA ASP A 120 -14.34 -4.64 26.05
C ASP A 120 -15.76 -4.70 26.61
N SER A 121 -16.77 -4.36 25.80
CA SER A 121 -18.18 -4.48 26.18
C SER A 121 -18.72 -5.92 26.09
N LEU A 122 -17.98 -6.85 25.47
CA LEU A 122 -18.39 -8.26 25.37
C LEU A 122 -18.15 -8.97 26.71
N VAL A 123 -19.24 -9.40 27.34
CA VAL A 123 -19.18 -10.22 28.57
C VAL A 123 -18.88 -11.66 28.17
N ALA A 124 -17.65 -12.12 28.37
CA ALA A 124 -17.21 -13.48 28.07
C ALA A 124 -17.46 -13.89 26.58
N GLY A 125 -17.12 -13.00 25.64
CA GLY A 125 -17.36 -13.20 24.21
C GLY A 125 -16.62 -14.40 23.64
N SER A 126 -17.26 -15.09 22.71
CA SER A 126 -16.64 -16.14 21.90
C SER A 126 -15.75 -15.53 20.81
N THR A 127 -14.85 -16.35 20.24
CA THR A 127 -14.03 -15.95 19.08
C THR A 127 -14.90 -15.42 17.93
N MET A 128 -16.09 -15.99 17.72
CA MET A 128 -17.02 -15.57 16.66
C MET A 128 -17.59 -14.16 16.93
N GLU A 129 -17.85 -13.82 18.19
CA GLU A 129 -18.31 -12.46 18.55
C GLU A 129 -17.21 -11.44 18.34
N PHE A 130 -15.96 -11.79 18.65
CA PHE A 130 -14.79 -10.96 18.34
C PHE A 130 -14.68 -10.66 16.82
N PHE A 131 -14.73 -11.68 15.97
CA PHE A 131 -14.75 -11.48 14.52
C PHE A 131 -15.98 -10.70 14.04
N GLY A 132 -17.13 -10.89 14.70
CA GLY A 132 -18.33 -10.11 14.45
C GLY A 132 -18.15 -8.63 14.74
N VAL A 133 -17.44 -8.26 15.79
CA VAL A 133 -17.11 -6.86 16.10
C VAL A 133 -16.22 -6.27 15.02
N LEU A 134 -15.13 -6.98 14.64
CA LEU A 134 -14.22 -6.52 13.59
C LEU A 134 -14.94 -6.25 12.26
N SER A 135 -15.81 -7.17 11.84
CA SER A 135 -16.51 -7.05 10.55
C SER A 135 -17.64 -6.03 10.52
N LYS A 136 -18.27 -5.75 11.68
CA LYS A 136 -19.43 -4.85 11.79
C LYS A 136 -19.07 -3.44 12.27
N THR A 137 -17.84 -3.21 12.75
CA THR A 137 -17.43 -1.86 13.15
C THR A 137 -17.16 -1.02 11.90
N PRO A 138 -17.91 0.05 11.65
CA PRO A 138 -17.71 0.88 10.48
C PRO A 138 -16.36 1.60 10.57
N LYS A 139 -15.66 1.66 9.43
CA LYS A 139 -14.45 2.45 9.27
C LYS A 139 -14.78 3.67 8.42
N GLU A 140 -14.27 4.84 8.82
CA GLU A 140 -14.37 6.05 8.01
C GLU A 140 -13.70 5.81 6.65
N GLU A 141 -14.40 6.17 5.57
CA GLU A 141 -13.85 6.16 4.24
C GLU A 141 -13.08 7.47 4.00
N VAL A 142 -11.78 7.35 3.86
CA VAL A 142 -10.91 8.49 3.55
C VAL A 142 -10.83 8.66 2.05
N LYS A 143 -11.25 9.83 1.56
CA LYS A 143 -11.21 10.15 0.13
C LYS A 143 -9.78 10.25 -0.36
N GLU A 144 -9.51 9.64 -1.50
CA GLU A 144 -8.23 9.75 -2.20
C GLU A 144 -7.93 11.19 -2.60
N ILE A 145 -6.66 11.48 -2.88
CA ILE A 145 -6.20 12.81 -3.28
C ILE A 145 -6.88 13.20 -4.60
N ALA A 146 -7.51 14.38 -4.62
CA ALA A 146 -8.02 14.94 -5.86
C ALA A 146 -6.89 15.25 -6.85
N VAL A 147 -7.13 14.97 -8.12
CA VAL A 147 -6.17 15.31 -9.18
C VAL A 147 -6.13 16.85 -9.37
N VAL A 148 -4.96 17.43 -9.19
CA VAL A 148 -4.71 18.86 -9.39
C VAL A 148 -3.98 19.03 -10.72
N PRO A 149 -4.59 19.67 -11.73
CA PRO A 149 -4.00 19.80 -13.06
C PRO A 149 -2.61 20.42 -13.09
N GLU A 150 -2.36 21.40 -12.21
CA GLU A 150 -1.08 22.11 -12.10
C GLU A 150 0.05 21.17 -11.63
N ASP A 151 -0.22 20.31 -10.65
CA ASP A 151 0.73 19.32 -10.16
C ASP A 151 1.06 18.30 -11.26
N VAL A 152 0.02 17.85 -11.98
CA VAL A 152 0.17 16.86 -13.05
C VAL A 152 0.98 17.43 -14.23
N LYS A 153 0.80 18.71 -14.58
CA LYS A 153 1.56 19.39 -15.64
C LYS A 153 3.02 19.63 -15.27
N GLN A 154 3.32 19.89 -14.00
CA GLN A 154 4.68 20.11 -13.51
C GLN A 154 5.49 18.81 -13.43
N ALA A 155 4.81 17.68 -13.28
CA ALA A 155 5.46 16.40 -13.17
C ALA A 155 5.98 15.88 -14.53
N LYS A 156 7.18 15.32 -14.55
CA LYS A 156 7.71 14.57 -15.71
C LYS A 156 6.94 13.30 -15.95
N ALA A 157 6.59 12.62 -14.86
CA ALA A 157 5.75 11.43 -14.86
C ALA A 157 4.82 11.44 -13.66
N VAL A 158 3.68 10.76 -13.80
CA VAL A 158 2.73 10.55 -12.70
C VAL A 158 2.78 9.09 -12.29
N VAL A 159 3.10 8.83 -11.03
CA VAL A 159 3.07 7.50 -10.43
C VAL A 159 1.72 7.29 -9.79
N TYR A 160 0.93 6.37 -10.33
CA TYR A 160 -0.37 6.01 -9.79
C TYR A 160 -0.28 4.63 -9.11
N ILE A 161 -0.59 4.58 -7.82
CA ILE A 161 -0.35 3.42 -6.97
C ILE A 161 -1.67 2.76 -6.59
N ILE A 162 -1.85 1.52 -7.03
CA ILE A 162 -3.05 0.73 -6.76
C ILE A 162 -2.71 -0.36 -5.76
N SER A 163 -3.35 -0.32 -4.60
CA SER A 163 -3.17 -1.31 -3.55
C SER A 163 -4.44 -2.12 -3.31
N ARG A 164 -4.29 -3.44 -3.21
CA ARG A 164 -5.37 -4.39 -2.89
C ARG A 164 -4.87 -5.41 -1.89
N ILE A 165 -5.60 -5.52 -0.78
CA ILE A 165 -5.29 -6.54 0.21
C ILE A 165 -5.84 -7.90 -0.25
N ALA A 166 -5.00 -8.93 -0.11
CA ALA A 166 -5.39 -10.33 -0.26
C ALA A 166 -4.76 -11.11 0.89
N GLY A 167 -5.46 -12.05 1.47
CA GLY A 167 -4.95 -12.84 2.59
C GLY A 167 -6.04 -13.65 3.26
N GLU A 168 -5.73 -14.21 4.41
CA GLU A 168 -6.62 -15.06 5.19
C GLU A 168 -7.98 -14.38 5.46
N GLY A 169 -9.08 -15.05 5.09
CA GLY A 169 -10.45 -14.53 5.25
C GLY A 169 -10.79 -13.36 4.30
N ARG A 170 -9.96 -13.10 3.31
CA ARG A 170 -10.13 -12.05 2.31
C ARG A 170 -10.07 -12.64 0.91
N ASP A 171 -11.11 -13.42 0.56
CA ASP A 171 -11.27 -13.94 -0.81
C ASP A 171 -11.41 -12.79 -1.81
N ARG A 172 -10.86 -13.02 -3.01
CA ARG A 172 -10.91 -12.07 -4.11
C ARG A 172 -12.16 -12.32 -4.95
N PHE A 173 -12.80 -11.24 -5.38
CA PHE A 173 -14.04 -11.28 -6.16
C PHE A 173 -13.90 -10.54 -7.48
N THR A 174 -14.59 -11.02 -8.51
CA THR A 174 -14.62 -10.40 -9.84
C THR A 174 -15.53 -9.17 -9.83
N LYS A 175 -15.09 -8.11 -9.13
CA LYS A 175 -15.84 -6.85 -8.97
C LYS A 175 -14.90 -5.64 -8.94
N ALA A 176 -15.48 -4.43 -9.09
CA ALA A 176 -14.76 -3.17 -8.92
C ALA A 176 -14.15 -3.04 -7.50
N GLY A 177 -12.95 -2.48 -7.43
CA GLY A 177 -12.21 -2.33 -6.18
C GLY A 177 -11.55 -3.61 -5.68
N ASP A 178 -11.68 -4.71 -6.44
CA ASP A 178 -11.02 -5.97 -6.18
C ASP A 178 -10.27 -6.45 -7.43
N TYR A 179 -10.89 -7.25 -8.29
CA TYR A 179 -10.28 -7.68 -9.55
C TYR A 179 -10.26 -6.55 -10.61
N TYR A 180 -11.32 -5.75 -10.68
CA TYR A 180 -11.40 -4.60 -11.56
C TYR A 180 -11.00 -3.31 -10.83
N LEU A 181 -10.63 -2.29 -11.59
CA LEU A 181 -10.45 -0.93 -11.07
C LEU A 181 -11.76 -0.40 -10.49
N THR A 182 -11.65 0.53 -9.55
CA THR A 182 -12.80 1.31 -9.08
C THR A 182 -13.13 2.40 -10.09
N GLU A 183 -14.36 2.92 -10.04
CA GLU A 183 -14.74 4.11 -10.80
C GLU A 183 -13.82 5.31 -10.51
N THR A 184 -13.50 5.53 -9.23
CA THR A 184 -12.57 6.59 -8.81
C THR A 184 -11.17 6.43 -9.43
N GLU A 185 -10.63 5.22 -9.48
CA GLU A 185 -9.32 4.95 -10.10
C GLU A 185 -9.35 5.23 -11.61
N GLU A 186 -10.41 4.79 -12.29
CA GLU A 186 -10.60 5.05 -13.71
C GLU A 186 -10.76 6.53 -14.02
N GLU A 187 -11.58 7.26 -13.23
CA GLU A 187 -11.78 8.70 -13.34
C GLU A 187 -10.49 9.49 -13.10
N GLN A 188 -9.75 9.15 -12.05
CA GLN A 188 -8.49 9.84 -11.73
C GLN A 188 -7.44 9.61 -12.83
N ILE A 189 -7.27 8.39 -13.31
CA ILE A 189 -6.35 8.09 -14.42
C ILE A 189 -6.81 8.83 -15.70
N ALA A 190 -8.11 8.86 -15.96
CA ALA A 190 -8.67 9.61 -17.10
C ALA A 190 -8.47 11.13 -16.96
N GLU A 191 -8.52 11.67 -15.76
CA GLU A 191 -8.22 13.08 -15.50
C GLU A 191 -6.74 13.39 -15.68
N ILE A 192 -5.85 12.57 -15.08
CA ILE A 192 -4.40 12.71 -15.18
C ILE A 192 -3.94 12.71 -16.64
N ARG A 193 -4.44 11.80 -17.48
CA ARG A 193 -4.02 11.70 -18.88
C ARG A 193 -4.37 12.91 -19.75
N LYS A 194 -5.27 13.78 -19.30
CA LYS A 194 -5.56 15.05 -20.01
C LYS A 194 -4.37 16.01 -19.98
N TYR A 195 -3.51 15.87 -18.96
CA TYR A 195 -2.42 16.81 -18.69
C TYR A 195 -1.03 16.17 -18.76
N ASN A 196 -0.92 14.83 -18.60
CA ASN A 196 0.34 14.11 -18.65
C ASN A 196 0.17 12.75 -19.35
N GLN A 197 1.07 12.45 -20.28
CA GLN A 197 1.06 11.20 -21.07
C GLN A 197 2.14 10.21 -20.61
N ASN A 198 2.72 10.42 -19.42
CA ASN A 198 3.73 9.56 -18.82
C ASN A 198 3.22 9.00 -17.48
N ILE A 199 2.22 8.15 -17.54
CA ILE A 199 1.66 7.51 -16.34
C ILE A 199 2.40 6.21 -16.10
N ILE A 200 2.83 6.01 -14.85
CA ILE A 200 3.44 4.78 -14.35
C ILE A 200 2.49 4.20 -13.31
N LEU A 201 1.98 2.98 -13.56
CA LEU A 201 1.20 2.26 -12.56
C LEU A 201 2.11 1.40 -11.69
N ILE A 202 1.93 1.49 -10.38
CA ILE A 202 2.50 0.57 -9.40
C ILE A 202 1.37 -0.27 -8.82
N ILE A 203 1.47 -1.58 -8.99
CA ILE A 203 0.46 -2.54 -8.54
C ILE A 203 0.97 -3.26 -7.29
N ASN A 204 0.49 -2.83 -6.15
CA ASN A 204 0.80 -3.41 -4.84
C ASN A 204 -0.37 -4.30 -4.37
N THR A 205 -0.39 -5.53 -4.84
CA THR A 205 -1.45 -6.49 -4.52
C THR A 205 -0.92 -7.91 -4.41
N GLY A 206 -1.44 -8.68 -3.47
CA GLY A 206 -1.11 -10.11 -3.31
C GLY A 206 -1.81 -11.03 -4.32
N ALA A 207 -2.65 -10.50 -5.21
CA ALA A 207 -3.36 -11.26 -6.22
C ALA A 207 -3.58 -10.44 -7.50
N GLN A 208 -3.98 -11.09 -8.55
CA GLN A 208 -4.17 -10.47 -9.87
C GLN A 208 -5.27 -9.41 -9.86
N ILE A 209 -5.10 -8.37 -10.67
CA ILE A 209 -6.13 -7.41 -11.07
C ILE A 209 -6.16 -7.31 -12.59
N ASP A 210 -7.31 -6.93 -13.15
CA ASP A 210 -7.44 -6.73 -14.61
C ASP A 210 -6.81 -5.39 -15.02
N LEU A 211 -5.73 -5.48 -15.77
CA LEU A 211 -5.00 -4.34 -16.35
C LEU A 211 -5.18 -4.24 -17.87
N THR A 212 -6.12 -4.98 -18.45
CA THR A 212 -6.28 -5.07 -19.90
C THR A 212 -6.46 -3.70 -20.56
N VAL A 213 -7.26 -2.83 -19.95
CA VAL A 213 -7.48 -1.46 -20.44
C VAL A 213 -6.22 -0.62 -20.27
N MET A 214 -5.57 -0.71 -19.12
CA MET A 214 -4.37 0.09 -18.78
C MET A 214 -3.17 -0.31 -19.64
N GLN A 215 -3.03 -1.58 -19.99
CA GLN A 215 -1.96 -2.03 -20.89
C GLN A 215 -2.08 -1.45 -22.30
N ARG A 216 -3.31 -1.19 -22.75
CA ARG A 216 -3.61 -0.61 -24.07
C ARG A 216 -3.65 0.92 -24.06
N ASP A 217 -3.76 1.54 -22.89
CA ASP A 217 -3.77 3.00 -22.78
C ASP A 217 -2.38 3.56 -23.12
N THR A 218 -2.35 4.46 -24.10
CA THR A 218 -1.10 5.06 -24.59
C THR A 218 -0.49 6.08 -23.64
N ALA A 219 -1.25 6.60 -22.68
CA ALA A 219 -0.74 7.46 -21.62
C ALA A 219 -0.08 6.66 -20.48
N VAL A 220 -0.46 5.38 -20.30
CA VAL A 220 0.18 4.49 -19.35
C VAL A 220 1.44 3.90 -19.99
N LYS A 221 2.60 4.50 -19.69
CA LYS A 221 3.90 4.15 -20.27
C LYS A 221 4.67 3.11 -19.47
N GLY A 222 4.36 2.96 -18.19
CA GLY A 222 5.02 2.00 -17.30
C GLY A 222 4.02 1.26 -16.44
N ILE A 223 4.25 -0.03 -16.20
CA ILE A 223 3.49 -0.84 -15.23
C ILE A 223 4.46 -1.73 -14.48
N LEU A 224 4.52 -1.53 -13.16
CA LEU A 224 5.31 -2.32 -12.22
C LEU A 224 4.37 -3.12 -11.32
N TYR A 225 4.57 -4.42 -11.24
CA TYR A 225 3.87 -5.28 -10.29
C TYR A 225 4.77 -5.51 -9.08
N LEU A 226 4.41 -4.88 -7.97
CA LEU A 226 5.18 -4.90 -6.73
C LEU A 226 4.85 -6.11 -5.86
N SER A 227 3.68 -6.74 -6.08
CA SER A 227 3.16 -7.79 -5.21
C SER A 227 3.00 -7.31 -3.75
N GLN A 228 3.32 -8.15 -2.80
CA GLN A 228 3.40 -7.87 -1.35
C GLN A 228 4.88 -7.94 -0.96
N PRO A 229 5.60 -6.81 -0.87
CA PRO A 229 7.06 -6.81 -0.78
C PRO A 229 7.62 -7.26 0.57
N GLY A 230 6.75 -7.54 1.54
CA GLY A 230 7.16 -7.95 2.88
C GLY A 230 7.33 -6.80 3.86
N CYS A 231 7.91 -7.11 5.00
CA CYS A 231 8.14 -6.18 6.09
C CYS A 231 9.57 -5.65 6.07
N GLU A 232 9.74 -4.38 6.38
CA GLU A 232 11.00 -3.63 6.56
C GLU A 232 11.72 -3.23 5.27
#